data_7db651e16c2448888ebceabe9adb03da
#
_entry.id   7db651e16c2448888ebceabe9adb03da
#
_cell.length_a   1.000
_cell.length_b   1.000
_cell.length_c   1.000
_cell.angle_alpha   90.00
_cell.angle_beta   90.00
_cell.angle_gamma   90.00
#
_symmetry.space_group_name_H-M   'P 1'
#
loop_
_entity.id
_entity.type
_entity.pdbx_description
1 polymer ?
#
loop_
_entity_poly.entity_id
_entity_poly.type
_entity_poly.pdbx_seq_one_letter_code
_entity_poly.pdbx_strand_id
1 'polypeptide(L)'
;MRRSVVALAAFALVGLLAACGGGDGGGEAGLEEDTIHIANARARSPMRDVAAVYFTAHNGQEVADRLLGVSSPAAGRAEIHETVEEDGVMRMRPVEAVPIGPGEEVRFEPGGYHVMLFDLTEPLEVDSTVTVVLEFERAGQIPIEAIVEPSVPEEEEEGMDHMGDMATGEGMG
;
A
#
# COMPACT_ATOMS: atom_id res chain seq x y z
N MET A 1 -45.79 -55.23 23.17
CA MET A 1 -45.72 -55.10 24.63
C MET A 1 -44.99 -53.83 24.93
N ARG A 2 -45.73 -52.74 25.19
CA ARG A 2 -45.90 -52.10 26.52
C ARG A 2 -44.53 -51.78 27.15
N ARG A 3 -44.14 -50.58 27.52
CA ARG A 3 -44.85 -49.49 28.18
C ARG A 3 -44.08 -48.17 28.05
N SER A 4 -44.85 -47.11 27.84
CA SER A 4 -44.57 -45.71 28.14
C SER A 4 -44.17 -45.46 29.59
N VAL A 5 -43.29 -44.46 29.85
CA VAL A 5 -43.36 -43.66 31.06
C VAL A 5 -43.03 -42.22 30.72
N VAL A 6 -43.96 -41.36 31.00
CA VAL A 6 -43.93 -39.90 30.99
C VAL A 6 -43.56 -39.42 32.39
N ALA A 7 -42.76 -38.37 32.51
CA ALA A 7 -42.76 -37.44 33.65
C ALA A 7 -41.94 -36.21 33.22
N LEU A 8 -42.53 -35.11 32.94
CA LEU A 8 -42.99 -33.96 33.76
C LEU A 8 -41.88 -33.11 34.37
N ALA A 9 -41.70 -31.97 33.73
CA ALA A 9 -41.69 -30.60 34.28
C ALA A 9 -40.81 -30.22 35.49
N ALA A 10 -39.99 -29.22 35.26
CA ALA A 10 -39.84 -28.13 36.22
C ALA A 10 -39.38 -26.83 35.51
N PHE A 11 -40.23 -25.84 35.64
CA PHE A 11 -40.08 -24.42 35.37
C PHE A 11 -39.05 -23.83 36.37
N ALA A 12 -38.09 -23.03 35.89
CA ALA A 12 -37.49 -21.97 36.71
C ALA A 12 -37.25 -20.75 35.83
N LEU A 13 -38.10 -19.80 36.01
CA LEU A 13 -38.07 -18.40 35.62
C LEU A 13 -37.19 -17.63 36.63
N VAL A 14 -36.35 -16.72 36.21
CA VAL A 14 -35.71 -15.55 36.87
C VAL A 14 -34.36 -15.34 36.18
N GLY A 15 -33.99 -14.18 35.65
CA GLY A 15 -34.29 -12.79 35.89
C GLY A 15 -33.63 -11.95 34.84
N LEU A 16 -34.35 -10.94 34.49
CA LEU A 16 -34.00 -9.81 33.67
C LEU A 16 -32.94 -8.96 34.41
N LEU A 17 -31.74 -8.78 33.81
CA LEU A 17 -30.85 -7.68 34.16
C LEU A 17 -30.35 -7.07 32.86
N ALA A 18 -31.02 -5.98 32.46
CA ALA A 18 -30.52 -5.05 31.47
C ALA A 18 -29.30 -4.34 32.05
N ALA A 19 -28.15 -4.57 31.49
CA ALA A 19 -26.98 -3.72 31.67
C ALA A 19 -26.67 -3.08 30.31
N CYS A 20 -27.17 -1.85 30.14
CA CYS A 20 -26.63 -0.92 29.16
C CYS A 20 -25.18 -0.61 29.57
N GLY A 21 -24.22 -1.21 28.92
CA GLY A 21 -22.84 -0.80 28.93
C GLY A 21 -22.51 -0.27 27.52
N GLY A 22 -22.61 1.05 27.35
CA GLY A 22 -22.02 1.72 26.20
C GLY A 22 -20.50 1.50 26.25
N GLY A 23 -20.00 0.70 25.33
CA GLY A 23 -18.59 0.60 25.03
C GLY A 23 -18.39 1.25 23.66
N ASP A 24 -17.88 2.46 23.66
CA ASP A 24 -17.18 3.03 22.52
C ASP A 24 -16.03 2.07 22.20
N GLY A 25 -16.29 1.07 21.38
CA GLY A 25 -15.30 0.26 20.75
C GLY A 25 -14.77 1.02 19.54
N GLY A 26 -13.84 1.94 19.76
CA GLY A 26 -12.88 2.30 18.74
C GLY A 26 -12.17 1.01 18.36
N GLY A 27 -12.59 0.39 17.24
CA GLY A 27 -11.89 -0.74 16.66
C GLY A 27 -10.54 -0.25 16.17
N GLU A 28 -9.54 -0.35 17.02
CA GLU A 28 -8.20 -0.57 16.56
C GLU A 28 -8.30 -1.90 15.80
N ALA A 29 -8.24 -1.82 14.47
CA ALA A 29 -7.98 -2.97 13.64
C ALA A 29 -6.62 -3.49 14.10
N GLY A 30 -6.62 -4.42 15.05
CA GLY A 30 -5.43 -5.16 15.43
C GLY A 30 -4.90 -5.76 14.15
N LEU A 31 -3.69 -5.35 13.79
CA LEU A 31 -2.92 -5.99 12.75
C LEU A 31 -2.91 -7.48 13.13
N GLU A 32 -3.41 -8.32 12.23
CA GLU A 32 -3.34 -9.76 12.43
C GLU A 32 -1.85 -10.12 12.47
N GLU A 33 -1.34 -10.45 13.68
CA GLU A 33 0.09 -10.59 13.98
C GLU A 33 0.77 -11.74 13.19
N ASP A 34 0.08 -12.43 12.31
CA ASP A 34 0.59 -13.61 11.60
C ASP A 34 0.43 -13.48 10.07
N THR A 35 0.59 -12.27 9.52
CA THR A 35 0.48 -12.02 8.07
C THR A 35 1.40 -10.89 7.60
N ILE A 36 1.49 -10.71 6.29
CA ILE A 36 2.12 -9.54 5.66
C ILE A 36 1.10 -8.39 5.61
N HIS A 37 1.46 -7.26 6.17
CA HIS A 37 0.67 -6.02 6.13
C HIS A 37 1.25 -5.05 5.11
N ILE A 38 0.40 -4.55 4.22
CA ILE A 38 0.78 -3.53 3.24
C ILE A 38 0.08 -2.22 3.61
N ALA A 39 0.86 -1.15 3.66
CA ALA A 39 0.38 0.20 3.99
C ALA A 39 0.92 1.25 3.02
N ASN A 40 0.26 2.41 2.98
CA ASN A 40 0.70 3.59 2.23
C ASN A 40 0.96 3.32 0.74
N ALA A 41 0.11 2.49 0.12
CA ALA A 41 0.25 2.16 -1.29
C ALA A 41 -0.13 3.37 -2.15
N ARG A 42 0.81 3.84 -2.97
CA ARG A 42 0.66 4.97 -3.88
C ARG A 42 1.36 4.69 -5.20
N ALA A 43 0.85 5.27 -6.28
CA ALA A 43 1.42 5.18 -7.62
C ALA A 43 1.71 6.57 -8.16
N ARG A 44 2.77 6.71 -8.95
CA ARG A 44 3.10 7.90 -9.72
C ARG A 44 3.37 7.53 -11.16
N SER A 45 2.78 8.26 -12.09
CA SER A 45 2.93 8.02 -13.51
C SER A 45 3.56 9.24 -14.19
N PRO A 46 4.90 9.35 -14.21
CA PRO A 46 5.60 10.47 -14.85
C PRO A 46 5.50 10.43 -16.37
N MET A 47 5.13 9.28 -16.95
CA MET A 47 4.95 9.06 -18.39
C MET A 47 3.65 8.30 -18.62
N ARG A 48 3.11 8.39 -19.84
CA ARG A 48 1.79 7.84 -20.18
C ARG A 48 1.70 6.31 -20.13
N ASP A 49 2.82 5.62 -20.27
CA ASP A 49 2.94 4.17 -20.42
C ASP A 49 3.75 3.50 -19.31
N VAL A 50 4.21 4.29 -18.33
CA VAL A 50 5.02 3.80 -17.20
C VAL A 50 4.53 4.40 -15.90
N ALA A 51 4.44 3.59 -14.84
CA ALA A 51 4.18 4.07 -13.48
C ALA A 51 5.12 3.40 -12.47
N ALA A 52 5.43 4.12 -11.40
CA ALA A 52 6.12 3.59 -10.24
C ALA A 52 5.13 3.43 -9.08
N VAL A 53 5.19 2.31 -8.37
CA VAL A 53 4.35 2.05 -7.20
C VAL A 53 5.22 1.88 -5.97
N TYR A 54 4.80 2.53 -4.90
CA TYR A 54 5.46 2.62 -3.61
C TYR A 54 4.51 2.16 -2.51
N PHE A 55 5.03 1.49 -1.50
CA PHE A 55 4.26 1.01 -0.35
C PHE A 55 5.21 0.61 0.78
N THR A 56 4.65 0.32 1.94
CA THR A 56 5.38 -0.28 3.06
C THR A 56 4.88 -1.70 3.27
N ALA A 57 5.77 -2.66 3.34
CA ALA A 57 5.47 -4.05 3.65
C ALA A 57 6.04 -4.40 5.02
N HIS A 58 5.17 -4.81 5.95
CA HIS A 58 5.55 -5.29 7.28
C HIS A 58 5.24 -6.78 7.40
N ASN A 59 6.22 -7.56 7.80
CA ASN A 59 6.05 -8.98 8.05
C ASN A 59 5.68 -9.22 9.52
N GLY A 60 4.39 -9.38 9.82
CA GLY A 60 3.90 -9.73 11.15
C GLY A 60 4.11 -11.19 11.55
N GLN A 61 4.64 -12.03 10.66
CA GLN A 61 4.87 -13.46 10.92
C GLN A 61 6.16 -13.69 11.72
N GLU A 62 6.24 -14.81 12.43
CA GLU A 62 7.46 -15.26 13.12
C GLU A 62 8.54 -15.83 12.18
N VAL A 63 8.24 -15.97 10.90
CA VAL A 63 9.14 -16.50 9.86
C VAL A 63 9.39 -15.47 8.77
N ALA A 64 10.58 -15.49 8.20
CA ALA A 64 10.90 -14.63 7.04
C ALA A 64 10.05 -15.00 5.81
N ASP A 65 9.68 -14.00 5.04
CA ASP A 65 9.04 -14.16 3.73
C ASP A 65 9.84 -13.40 2.65
N ARG A 66 9.47 -13.52 1.40
CA ARG A 66 10.08 -12.81 0.27
C ARG A 66 9.01 -12.40 -0.72
N LEU A 67 9.05 -11.15 -1.16
CA LEU A 67 8.30 -10.72 -2.33
C LEU A 67 9.04 -11.23 -3.57
N LEU A 68 8.41 -12.12 -4.35
CA LEU A 68 8.98 -12.80 -5.50
C LEU A 68 8.56 -12.18 -6.83
N GLY A 69 7.41 -11.51 -6.86
CA GLY A 69 6.86 -11.00 -8.10
C GLY A 69 5.76 -9.99 -7.87
N VAL A 70 5.43 -9.31 -8.94
CA VAL A 70 4.37 -8.31 -8.99
C VAL A 70 3.64 -8.40 -10.33
N SER A 71 2.35 -8.08 -10.32
CA SER A 71 1.56 -7.97 -11.54
C SER A 71 0.48 -6.91 -11.37
N SER A 72 -0.06 -6.42 -12.49
CA SER A 72 -1.20 -5.49 -12.48
C SER A 72 -2.05 -5.72 -13.73
N PRO A 73 -3.39 -5.75 -13.60
CA PRO A 73 -4.26 -5.80 -14.78
C PRO A 73 -4.18 -4.54 -15.64
N ALA A 74 -3.67 -3.43 -15.10
CA ALA A 74 -3.51 -2.16 -15.80
C ALA A 74 -2.19 -2.06 -16.59
N ALA A 75 -1.31 -3.08 -16.51
CA ALA A 75 0.01 -3.05 -17.15
C ALA A 75 0.31 -4.34 -17.90
N GLY A 76 1.01 -4.24 -19.02
CA GLY A 76 1.48 -5.41 -19.76
C GLY A 76 2.63 -6.13 -19.06
N ARG A 77 3.39 -5.43 -18.21
CA ARG A 77 4.53 -5.96 -17.46
C ARG A 77 4.72 -5.19 -16.16
N ALA A 78 5.07 -5.91 -15.10
CA ALA A 78 5.43 -5.33 -13.80
C ALA A 78 6.73 -5.95 -13.29
N GLU A 79 7.59 -5.16 -12.66
CA GLU A 79 8.90 -5.58 -12.17
C GLU A 79 9.20 -4.92 -10.83
N ILE A 80 9.95 -5.62 -9.98
CA ILE A 80 10.51 -5.04 -8.75
C ILE A 80 11.87 -4.47 -9.12
N HIS A 81 12.12 -3.22 -8.80
CA HIS A 81 13.39 -2.52 -9.03
C HIS A 81 14.01 -2.05 -7.72
N GLU A 82 15.30 -1.89 -7.73
CA GLU A 82 16.09 -1.27 -6.68
C GLU A 82 16.91 -0.13 -7.28
N THR A 83 16.95 1.00 -6.59
CA THR A 83 17.89 2.08 -6.92
C THR A 83 19.11 1.94 -6.04
N VAL A 84 20.29 1.87 -6.65
CA VAL A 84 21.58 1.78 -5.97
C VAL A 84 22.49 2.92 -6.45
N GLU A 85 23.34 3.41 -5.56
CA GLU A 85 24.42 4.33 -5.93
C GLU A 85 25.69 3.56 -6.29
N GLU A 86 26.16 3.70 -7.51
CA GLU A 86 27.39 3.12 -8.00
C GLU A 86 28.28 4.24 -8.57
N ASP A 87 29.46 4.43 -8.00
CA ASP A 87 30.43 5.46 -8.42
C ASP A 87 29.84 6.90 -8.43
N GLY A 88 28.96 7.23 -7.48
CA GLY A 88 28.29 8.53 -7.39
C GLY A 88 27.14 8.72 -8.39
N VAL A 89 26.70 7.65 -9.07
CA VAL A 89 25.60 7.65 -10.03
C VAL A 89 24.47 6.74 -9.53
N MET A 90 23.25 7.27 -9.44
CA MET A 90 22.06 6.47 -9.12
C MET A 90 21.67 5.60 -10.32
N ARG A 91 21.55 4.30 -10.10
CA ARG A 91 21.14 3.31 -11.09
C ARG A 91 19.95 2.50 -10.61
N MET A 92 18.97 2.33 -11.46
CA MET A 92 17.86 1.40 -11.23
C MET A 92 18.17 0.07 -11.89
N ARG A 93 17.92 -1.03 -11.16
CA ARG A 93 18.08 -2.40 -11.68
C ARG A 93 16.92 -3.28 -11.20
N PRO A 94 16.47 -4.22 -12.02
CA PRO A 94 15.49 -5.20 -11.59
C PRO A 94 16.11 -6.14 -10.55
N VAL A 95 15.27 -6.57 -9.58
CA VAL A 95 15.62 -7.58 -8.57
C VAL A 95 14.63 -8.74 -8.61
N GLU A 96 15.14 -9.95 -8.40
CA GLU A 96 14.33 -11.17 -8.48
C GLU A 96 13.46 -11.39 -7.24
N ALA A 97 13.89 -10.90 -6.08
CA ALA A 97 13.16 -11.02 -4.83
C ALA A 97 13.62 -9.99 -3.81
N VAL A 98 12.69 -9.57 -2.93
CA VAL A 98 12.99 -8.72 -1.77
C VAL A 98 12.69 -9.50 -0.49
N PRO A 99 13.70 -9.82 0.33
CA PRO A 99 13.50 -10.52 1.59
C PRO A 99 12.86 -9.59 2.63
N ILE A 100 12.00 -10.15 3.50
CA ILE A 100 11.37 -9.45 4.61
C ILE A 100 11.45 -10.37 5.83
N GLY A 101 12.33 -10.05 6.78
CA GLY A 101 12.53 -10.82 7.99
C GLY A 101 11.32 -10.82 8.93
N PRO A 102 11.29 -11.69 9.95
CA PRO A 102 10.21 -11.68 10.95
C PRO A 102 10.15 -10.34 11.68
N GLY A 103 8.97 -9.72 11.73
CA GLY A 103 8.76 -8.41 12.33
C GLY A 103 9.43 -7.25 11.59
N GLU A 104 10.02 -7.48 10.42
CA GLU A 104 10.69 -6.46 9.62
C GLU A 104 9.71 -5.65 8.80
N GLU A 105 10.03 -4.35 8.66
CA GLU A 105 9.38 -3.44 7.74
C GLU A 105 10.33 -3.09 6.59
N VAL A 106 9.90 -3.33 5.36
CA VAL A 106 10.61 -2.94 4.14
C VAL A 106 9.80 -1.86 3.43
N ARG A 107 10.46 -0.75 3.11
CA ARG A 107 9.85 0.39 2.41
C ARG A 107 10.20 0.34 0.94
N PHE A 108 9.16 0.40 0.13
CA PHE A 108 9.27 0.65 -1.29
C PHE A 108 9.05 2.15 -1.50
N GLU A 109 10.15 2.86 -1.78
CA GLU A 109 10.18 4.33 -1.83
C GLU A 109 11.14 4.84 -2.90
N PRO A 110 11.02 6.12 -3.33
CA PRO A 110 11.98 6.71 -4.28
C PRO A 110 13.41 6.62 -3.74
N GLY A 111 14.32 6.16 -4.58
CA GLY A 111 15.72 5.96 -4.18
C GLY A 111 16.03 4.63 -3.50
N GLY A 112 15.02 3.78 -3.29
CA GLY A 112 15.15 2.43 -2.76
C GLY A 112 14.44 1.40 -3.65
N TYR A 113 13.83 0.39 -3.02
CA TYR A 113 12.94 -0.54 -3.73
C TYR A 113 11.70 0.16 -4.23
N HIS A 114 11.20 -0.25 -5.39
CA HIS A 114 9.93 0.21 -5.96
C HIS A 114 9.42 -0.79 -7.01
N VAL A 115 8.13 -0.75 -7.29
CA VAL A 115 7.53 -1.53 -8.37
C VAL A 115 7.37 -0.66 -9.60
N MET A 116 7.79 -1.14 -10.75
CA MET A 116 7.60 -0.49 -12.04
C MET A 116 6.52 -1.22 -12.83
N LEU A 117 5.54 -0.47 -13.29
CA LEU A 117 4.50 -0.91 -14.22
C LEU A 117 4.85 -0.36 -15.60
N PHE A 118 4.92 -1.24 -16.61
CA PHE A 118 5.23 -0.90 -18.00
C PHE A 118 4.07 -1.29 -18.91
N ASP A 119 4.00 -0.63 -20.05
CA ASP A 119 3.00 -0.89 -21.07
C ASP A 119 1.59 -0.77 -20.47
N LEU A 120 1.33 0.38 -19.82
CA LEU A 120 0.02 0.68 -19.23
C LEU A 120 -1.05 0.64 -20.33
N THR A 121 -2.16 -0.05 -20.06
CA THR A 121 -3.29 -0.19 -20.98
C THR A 121 -3.98 1.15 -21.23
N GLU A 122 -3.94 2.04 -20.26
CA GLU A 122 -4.43 3.42 -20.30
C GLU A 122 -3.65 4.30 -19.31
N PRO A 123 -3.56 5.62 -19.53
CA PRO A 123 -2.92 6.53 -18.60
C PRO A 123 -3.61 6.50 -17.25
N LEU A 124 -2.83 6.49 -16.16
CA LEU A 124 -3.36 6.59 -14.80
C LEU A 124 -3.80 8.03 -14.52
N GLU A 125 -5.02 8.19 -14.06
CA GLU A 125 -5.57 9.50 -13.66
C GLU A 125 -5.23 9.77 -12.18
N VAL A 126 -4.84 11.01 -11.86
CA VAL A 126 -4.60 11.45 -10.49
C VAL A 126 -5.88 11.26 -9.66
N ASP A 127 -5.74 10.89 -8.40
CA ASP A 127 -6.81 10.54 -7.45
C ASP A 127 -7.58 9.24 -7.79
N SER A 128 -7.23 8.55 -8.88
CA SER A 128 -7.72 7.20 -9.15
C SER A 128 -6.93 6.15 -8.35
N THR A 129 -7.31 4.88 -8.48
CA THR A 129 -6.56 3.76 -7.91
C THR A 129 -6.11 2.81 -9.01
N VAL A 130 -4.95 2.18 -8.80
CA VAL A 130 -4.45 1.09 -9.62
C VAL A 130 -4.26 -0.16 -8.77
N THR A 131 -4.80 -1.28 -9.23
CA THR A 131 -4.62 -2.57 -8.58
C THR A 131 -3.26 -3.15 -8.91
N VAL A 132 -2.52 -3.55 -7.88
CA VAL A 132 -1.27 -4.30 -8.00
C VAL A 132 -1.37 -5.56 -7.16
N VAL A 133 -0.96 -6.69 -7.72
CA VAL A 133 -0.90 -7.97 -7.00
C VAL A 133 0.55 -8.26 -6.66
N LEU A 134 0.83 -8.36 -5.37
CA LEU A 134 2.13 -8.71 -4.81
C LEU A 134 2.17 -10.22 -4.58
N GLU A 135 3.19 -10.92 -5.08
CA GLU A 135 3.36 -12.36 -4.93
C GLU A 135 4.47 -12.66 -3.93
N PHE A 136 4.09 -13.17 -2.77
CA PHE A 136 4.99 -13.57 -1.70
C PHE A 136 5.24 -15.09 -1.72
N GLU A 137 6.41 -15.52 -1.27
CA GLU A 137 6.78 -16.94 -1.22
C GLU A 137 5.88 -17.75 -0.30
N ARG A 138 5.52 -17.20 0.86
CA ARG A 138 4.70 -17.87 1.89
C ARG A 138 3.30 -17.29 1.99
N ALA A 139 3.18 -15.98 2.07
CA ALA A 139 1.87 -15.33 2.20
C ALA A 139 1.03 -15.43 0.93
N GLY A 140 1.63 -15.81 -0.22
CA GLY A 140 0.92 -15.93 -1.50
C GLY A 140 0.62 -14.58 -2.13
N GLN A 141 -0.50 -14.49 -2.83
CA GLN A 141 -0.87 -13.28 -3.56
C GLN A 141 -1.68 -12.32 -2.69
N ILE A 142 -1.19 -11.10 -2.58
CA ILE A 142 -1.84 -9.99 -1.85
C ILE A 142 -2.17 -8.89 -2.85
N PRO A 143 -3.44 -8.68 -3.20
CA PRO A 143 -3.86 -7.54 -4.01
C PRO A 143 -3.86 -6.26 -3.16
N ILE A 144 -3.35 -5.17 -3.72
CA ILE A 144 -3.35 -3.85 -3.11
C ILE A 144 -3.93 -2.83 -4.09
N GLU A 145 -4.54 -1.78 -3.54
CA GLU A 145 -4.99 -0.61 -4.29
C GLU A 145 -4.05 0.55 -3.99
N ALA A 146 -3.31 1.01 -5.00
CA ALA A 146 -2.42 2.16 -4.89
C ALA A 146 -3.12 3.42 -5.41
N ILE A 147 -3.15 4.48 -4.60
CA ILE A 147 -3.71 5.78 -5.00
C ILE A 147 -2.71 6.45 -5.95
N VAL A 148 -3.22 6.95 -7.06
CA VAL A 148 -2.41 7.67 -8.05
C VAL A 148 -2.20 9.10 -7.60
N GLU A 149 -0.95 9.45 -7.31
CA GLU A 149 -0.52 10.80 -6.91
C GLU A 149 0.04 11.57 -8.11
N PRO A 150 0.05 12.91 -8.06
CA PRO A 150 0.77 13.73 -9.04
C PRO A 150 2.24 13.33 -9.14
N SER A 151 2.80 13.38 -10.35
CA SER A 151 4.21 13.02 -10.58
C SER A 151 5.21 14.02 -10.00
N VAL A 152 4.76 15.26 -9.77
CA VAL A 152 5.51 16.33 -9.11
C VAL A 152 4.76 16.67 -7.82
N PRO A 153 5.42 16.81 -6.66
CA PRO A 153 4.77 17.35 -5.47
C PRO A 153 4.21 18.76 -5.77
N GLU A 154 2.99 19.05 -5.34
CA GLU A 154 2.33 20.36 -5.55
C GLU A 154 3.14 21.55 -4.97
N GLU A 155 4.09 21.28 -4.08
CA GLU A 155 4.92 22.31 -3.44
C GLU A 155 5.97 22.96 -4.38
N GLU A 156 6.23 22.39 -5.56
CA GLU A 156 7.19 22.96 -6.51
C GLU A 156 6.60 23.94 -7.52
N GLU A 157 5.27 24.04 -7.65
CA GLU A 157 4.62 24.96 -8.60
C GLU A 157 4.44 26.40 -8.07
N GLU A 158 4.53 26.63 -6.75
CA GLU A 158 4.40 27.99 -6.17
C GLU A 158 5.64 28.88 -6.32
N GLY A 159 6.76 28.36 -6.83
CA GLY A 159 8.04 29.06 -6.87
C GLY A 159 8.41 29.78 -8.17
N MET A 160 7.66 29.63 -9.26
CA MET A 160 8.09 30.13 -10.58
C MET A 160 7.45 31.43 -11.07
N ASP A 161 6.49 32.00 -10.35
CA ASP A 161 5.77 33.21 -10.82
C ASP A 161 6.36 34.56 -10.34
N HIS A 162 7.58 34.58 -9.75
CA HIS A 162 8.12 35.84 -9.23
C HIS A 162 9.47 36.29 -9.82
N MET A 163 9.75 35.97 -11.09
CA MET A 163 10.89 36.59 -11.81
C MET A 163 10.45 37.25 -13.12
N GLY A 164 9.62 38.25 -13.02
CA GLY A 164 9.20 39.00 -14.21
C GLY A 164 8.70 40.39 -13.92
N ASP A 165 9.43 41.21 -13.16
CA ASP A 165 9.24 42.66 -13.24
C ASP A 165 10.39 43.44 -12.54
N MET A 166 11.54 43.52 -13.19
CA MET A 166 12.55 44.53 -12.90
C MET A 166 13.31 44.91 -14.17
N ALA A 167 12.70 45.68 -15.03
CA ALA A 167 13.46 46.51 -15.99
C ALA A 167 12.59 47.59 -16.58
N THR A 168 12.37 48.65 -15.83
CA THR A 168 12.16 49.98 -16.47
C THR A 168 12.57 51.05 -15.45
N GLY A 169 13.85 51.38 -15.44
CA GLY A 169 14.41 52.52 -14.78
C GLY A 169 14.92 53.47 -15.86
N GLU A 170 14.10 54.38 -16.27
CA GLU A 170 14.49 55.55 -17.04
C GLU A 170 15.42 56.40 -16.18
N GLY A 171 16.61 56.68 -16.70
CA GLY A 171 17.54 57.68 -16.22
C GLY A 171 17.70 58.76 -17.24
N MET A 172 16.96 59.84 -17.05
CA MET A 172 17.22 61.12 -17.68
C MET A 172 18.40 61.80 -16.95
N GLY A 173 19.27 62.45 -17.72
CA GLY A 173 20.28 63.35 -17.25
C GLY A 173 21.26 63.67 -18.34
#